data_0b2be19f976461f5fce5aea341e45470
#
_entry.id   0b2be19f976461f5fce5aea341e45470
#
_cell.length_a   1.000
_cell.length_b   1.000
_cell.length_c   1.000
_cell.angle_alpha   90.00
_cell.angle_beta   90.00
_cell.angle_gamma   90.00
#
_symmetry.space_group_name_H-M   'P 1'
#
loop_
_entity.id
_entity.type
_entity.pdbx_description
1 polymer ?
#
loop_
_entity_poly.entity_id
_entity_poly.type
_entity_poly.pdbx_seq_one_letter_code
_entity_poly.pdbx_strand_id
1 'polypeptide(L)'
;LFSSWEMVPRMVSVMMSYYSELYTLGALKNRGSKIQYTSHRKKRYGEDRLRKDGLLEYPCQILASLYSPEYYYGKDLAIIKKDIKTKISSLLAINEQISSLPQRTRGNAKHILSIMQLLDGVPLESIDDLYVPANTLDVLTDITIASPAVCAYRQSQDIEDSKKIAKAIVSIFNKPESAAIIDIIYN
;
A
#
# COMPACT_ATOMS: atom_id res chain seq x y z
N LEU A 1 44.33 -6.12 -19.14
CA LEU A 1 43.54 -7.27 -19.61
C LEU A 1 42.18 -7.20 -18.96
N PHE A 2 41.24 -6.50 -19.57
CA PHE A 2 39.81 -6.57 -19.18
C PHE A 2 39.33 -7.95 -19.61
N SER A 3 38.97 -8.79 -18.65
CA SER A 3 38.41 -10.09 -18.97
C SER A 3 37.04 -9.87 -19.61
N SER A 4 36.84 -10.40 -20.80
CA SER A 4 35.57 -10.41 -21.54
C SER A 4 34.40 -10.99 -20.70
N TRP A 5 34.72 -11.66 -19.62
CA TRP A 5 33.78 -12.27 -18.67
C TRP A 5 32.97 -11.25 -17.85
N GLU A 6 33.49 -10.06 -17.54
CA GLU A 6 32.74 -9.03 -16.84
C GLU A 6 31.77 -8.24 -17.74
N MET A 7 32.09 -8.13 -19.02
CA MET A 7 31.24 -7.41 -19.98
C MET A 7 29.96 -8.18 -20.33
N VAL A 8 30.04 -9.51 -20.43
CA VAL A 8 28.89 -10.34 -20.82
C VAL A 8 27.72 -10.25 -19.81
N PRO A 9 27.91 -10.42 -18.50
CA PRO A 9 26.82 -10.25 -17.54
C PRO A 9 26.21 -8.84 -17.56
N ARG A 10 27.02 -7.80 -17.70
CA ARG A 10 26.52 -6.42 -17.79
C ARG A 10 25.73 -6.18 -19.08
N MET A 11 26.18 -6.67 -20.22
CA MET A 11 25.42 -6.60 -21.47
C MET A 11 24.11 -7.36 -21.40
N VAL A 12 24.12 -8.58 -20.85
CA VAL A 12 22.91 -9.38 -20.66
C VAL A 12 21.94 -8.66 -19.73
N SER A 13 22.42 -8.10 -18.62
CA SER A 13 21.59 -7.32 -17.68
C SER A 13 20.95 -6.10 -18.34
N VAL A 14 21.73 -5.34 -19.13
CA VAL A 14 21.23 -4.17 -19.88
C VAL A 14 20.23 -4.59 -20.95
N MET A 15 20.50 -5.66 -21.69
CA MET A 15 19.57 -6.18 -22.70
C MET A 15 18.27 -6.68 -22.06
N MET A 16 18.35 -7.42 -20.98
CA MET A 16 17.17 -7.90 -20.24
C MET A 16 16.33 -6.74 -19.70
N SER A 17 16.97 -5.71 -19.13
CA SER A 17 16.30 -4.48 -18.71
C SER A 17 15.63 -3.77 -19.90
N TYR A 18 16.33 -3.65 -21.01
CA TYR A 18 15.79 -3.02 -22.22
C TYR A 18 14.60 -3.80 -22.80
N TYR A 19 14.71 -5.11 -22.90
CA TYR A 19 13.61 -5.94 -23.38
C TYR A 19 12.42 -5.92 -22.42
N SER A 20 12.65 -5.99 -21.12
CA SER A 20 11.61 -5.86 -20.10
C SER A 20 10.86 -4.53 -20.23
N GLU A 21 11.61 -3.43 -20.40
CA GLU A 21 11.05 -2.10 -20.62
C GLU A 21 10.27 -2.01 -21.93
N LEU A 22 10.81 -2.57 -23.00
CA LEU A 22 10.17 -2.57 -24.34
C LEU A 22 8.86 -3.38 -24.35
N TYR A 23 8.85 -4.54 -23.70
CA TYR A 23 7.64 -5.34 -23.54
C TYR A 23 6.58 -4.63 -22.70
N THR A 24 6.97 -4.02 -21.59
CA THR A 24 6.08 -3.29 -20.69
C THR A 24 5.48 -2.06 -21.39
N LEU A 25 6.34 -1.25 -22.06
CA LEU A 25 5.92 -0.07 -22.81
C LEU A 25 5.12 -0.43 -24.08
N GLY A 26 5.51 -1.53 -24.75
CA GLY A 26 4.80 -2.04 -25.92
C GLY A 26 3.38 -2.48 -25.59
N ALA A 27 3.19 -3.16 -24.47
CA ALA A 27 1.87 -3.55 -23.99
C ALA A 27 0.98 -2.34 -23.64
N LEU A 28 1.58 -1.28 -23.05
CA LEU A 28 0.88 -0.02 -22.76
C LEU A 28 0.50 0.75 -24.03
N LYS A 29 1.37 0.78 -25.05
CA LYS A 29 1.05 1.41 -26.35
C LYS A 29 -0.10 0.73 -27.09
N ASN A 30 -0.14 -0.59 -27.06
CA ASN A 30 -1.15 -1.37 -27.76
C ASN A 30 -2.56 -1.22 -27.14
N ARG A 31 -2.67 -0.68 -25.92
CA ARG A 31 -3.95 -0.39 -25.27
C ARG A 31 -4.51 1.01 -25.60
N GLY A 32 -4.00 1.69 -26.62
CA GLY A 32 -4.54 2.98 -27.10
C GLY A 32 -4.22 4.17 -26.20
N SER A 33 -3.43 3.99 -25.18
CA SER A 33 -2.97 5.11 -24.36
C SER A 33 -1.85 5.85 -25.08
N LYS A 34 -2.06 7.14 -25.40
CA LYS A 34 -1.01 8.04 -25.91
C LYS A 34 0.02 8.32 -24.81
N ILE A 35 0.75 7.31 -24.38
CA ILE A 35 1.67 7.41 -23.27
C ILE A 35 3.04 7.84 -23.82
N GLN A 36 3.39 9.12 -23.65
CA GLN A 36 4.76 9.56 -23.75
C GLN A 36 5.47 9.25 -22.44
N TYR A 37 6.51 8.37 -22.50
CA TYR A 37 7.27 7.86 -21.37
C TYR A 37 7.72 8.94 -20.36
N THR A 38 8.10 10.12 -20.83
CA THR A 38 8.58 11.22 -19.97
C THR A 38 7.48 12.00 -19.27
N SER A 39 6.28 12.12 -19.86
CA SER A 39 5.18 12.89 -19.27
C SER A 39 4.36 12.13 -18.24
N HIS A 40 4.29 10.80 -18.38
CA HIS A 40 3.58 9.93 -17.43
C HIS A 40 4.36 9.71 -16.13
N ARG A 41 5.70 9.65 -16.21
CA ARG A 41 6.56 9.55 -15.03
C ARG A 41 6.31 10.69 -14.04
N LYS A 42 6.03 11.91 -14.54
CA LYS A 42 5.72 13.08 -13.70
C LYS A 42 4.25 13.21 -13.29
N LYS A 43 3.30 12.70 -14.08
CA LYS A 43 1.86 12.93 -13.84
C LYS A 43 1.12 11.80 -13.13
N ARG A 44 1.45 10.52 -13.41
CA ARG A 44 0.81 9.36 -12.75
C ARG A 44 1.53 8.91 -11.49
N TYR A 45 2.84 8.99 -11.50
CA TYR A 45 3.72 8.50 -10.44
C TYR A 45 4.52 9.65 -9.82
N GLY A 46 3.94 10.84 -9.79
CA GLY A 46 4.55 11.92 -9.03
C GLY A 46 4.95 11.35 -7.67
N GLU A 47 6.19 11.59 -7.27
CA GLU A 47 6.87 11.04 -6.08
C GLU A 47 6.03 11.01 -4.80
N ASP A 48 4.81 11.49 -4.87
CA ASP A 48 3.99 11.89 -3.76
C ASP A 48 2.72 11.06 -3.54
N ARG A 49 2.23 10.24 -4.47
CA ARG A 49 0.87 9.71 -4.30
C ARG A 49 0.76 8.65 -3.23
N LEU A 50 1.73 7.74 -3.11
CA LEU A 50 1.78 6.76 -2.02
C LEU A 50 2.58 7.25 -0.81
N ARG A 51 3.49 8.24 -1.00
CA ARG A 51 4.26 8.84 0.09
C ARG A 51 3.53 9.93 0.85
N LYS A 52 2.64 10.70 0.20
CA LYS A 52 2.01 11.87 0.83
C LYS A 52 1.15 11.52 2.02
N ASP A 53 0.58 10.35 2.03
CA ASP A 53 -0.42 10.04 3.04
C ASP A 53 0.11 9.17 4.18
N GLY A 54 1.31 8.59 4.06
CA GLY A 54 1.91 7.73 5.10
C GLY A 54 1.09 6.48 5.46
N LEU A 55 -0.02 6.25 4.76
CA LEU A 55 -1.00 5.23 5.09
C LEU A 55 -0.42 3.80 5.08
N LEU A 56 0.41 3.49 4.08
CA LEU A 56 1.05 2.18 3.95
C LEU A 56 2.32 2.05 4.80
N GLU A 57 2.82 3.17 5.34
CA GLU A 57 4.01 3.23 6.19
C GLU A 57 3.66 3.26 7.69
N TYR A 58 2.38 3.37 8.04
CA TYR A 58 1.93 3.40 9.43
C TYR A 58 1.69 1.98 9.97
N PRO A 59 2.46 1.53 10.98
CA PRO A 59 2.35 0.19 11.54
C PRO A 59 1.27 0.15 12.63
N CYS A 60 -0.01 0.17 12.23
CA CYS A 60 -1.12 0.12 13.17
C CYS A 60 -1.11 -1.19 13.97
N GLN A 61 -0.90 -1.07 15.29
CA GLN A 61 -0.73 -2.21 16.20
C GLN A 61 -2.03 -2.98 16.37
N ILE A 62 -3.14 -2.26 16.53
CA ILE A 62 -4.47 -2.88 16.66
C ILE A 62 -4.82 -3.68 15.40
N LEU A 63 -4.63 -3.11 14.20
CA LEU A 63 -4.91 -3.83 12.97
C LEU A 63 -3.97 -5.04 12.79
N ALA A 64 -2.71 -4.93 13.20
CA ALA A 64 -1.77 -6.05 13.13
C ALA A 64 -2.23 -7.25 13.97
N SER A 65 -2.87 -7.02 15.11
CA SER A 65 -3.36 -8.08 16.01
C SER A 65 -4.60 -8.82 15.50
N LEU A 66 -5.36 -8.23 14.55
CA LEU A 66 -6.62 -8.83 14.07
C LEU A 66 -6.43 -9.98 13.10
N TYR A 67 -5.27 -10.08 12.46
CA TYR A 67 -4.98 -11.08 11.45
C TYR A 67 -3.75 -11.92 11.82
N SER A 68 -3.93 -13.24 11.90
CA SER A 68 -2.85 -14.22 12.02
C SER A 68 -2.80 -15.08 10.75
N PRO A 69 -1.70 -15.05 9.98
CA PRO A 69 -1.54 -15.91 8.79
C PRO A 69 -1.71 -17.40 9.11
N GLU A 70 -1.24 -17.85 10.27
CA GLU A 70 -1.34 -19.25 10.71
C GLU A 70 -2.78 -19.71 10.91
N TYR A 71 -3.62 -18.86 11.56
CA TYR A 71 -5.02 -19.16 11.80
C TYR A 71 -5.84 -19.21 10.50
N TYR A 72 -5.46 -18.39 9.52
CA TYR A 72 -6.17 -18.29 8.24
C TYR A 72 -5.56 -19.15 7.12
N TYR A 73 -4.53 -19.91 7.42
CA TYR A 73 -3.89 -20.77 6.43
C TYR A 73 -4.90 -21.72 5.75
N GLY A 74 -4.89 -21.74 4.40
CA GLY A 74 -5.80 -22.55 3.60
C GLY A 74 -7.25 -22.06 3.49
N LYS A 75 -7.62 -20.93 4.10
CA LYS A 75 -8.94 -20.33 3.96
C LYS A 75 -9.03 -19.43 2.72
N ASP A 76 -10.21 -19.36 2.14
CA ASP A 76 -10.48 -18.44 1.02
C ASP A 76 -10.36 -16.98 1.48
N LEU A 77 -9.80 -16.13 0.59
CA LEU A 77 -9.61 -14.71 0.86
C LEU A 77 -10.93 -13.97 1.16
N ALA A 78 -12.03 -14.38 0.54
CA ALA A 78 -13.35 -13.78 0.79
C ALA A 78 -13.82 -14.05 2.23
N ILE A 79 -13.57 -15.25 2.75
CA ILE A 79 -13.88 -15.62 4.14
C ILE A 79 -13.01 -14.81 5.11
N ILE A 80 -11.72 -14.70 4.82
CA ILE A 80 -10.77 -13.91 5.61
C ILE A 80 -11.21 -12.45 5.68
N LYS A 81 -11.48 -11.84 4.54
CA LYS A 81 -11.94 -10.44 4.46
C LYS A 81 -13.23 -10.22 5.25
N LYS A 82 -14.19 -11.14 5.14
CA LYS A 82 -15.45 -11.05 5.87
C LYS A 82 -15.25 -11.08 7.39
N ASP A 83 -14.44 -11.98 7.89
CA ASP A 83 -14.15 -12.11 9.32
C ASP A 83 -13.42 -10.87 9.87
N ILE A 84 -12.37 -10.44 9.19
CA ILE A 84 -11.61 -9.23 9.56
C ILE A 84 -12.51 -7.99 9.52
N LYS A 85 -13.35 -7.86 8.49
CA LYS A 85 -14.32 -6.76 8.36
C LYS A 85 -15.26 -6.69 9.54
N THR A 86 -15.74 -7.84 10.01
CA THR A 86 -16.60 -7.93 11.20
C THR A 86 -15.87 -7.47 12.47
N LYS A 87 -14.62 -7.91 12.66
CA LYS A 87 -13.78 -7.51 13.80
C LYS A 87 -13.51 -5.99 13.80
N ILE A 88 -13.13 -5.43 12.64
CA ILE A 88 -12.91 -3.99 12.50
C ILE A 88 -14.19 -3.20 12.77
N SER A 89 -15.33 -3.64 12.25
CA SER A 89 -16.62 -2.99 12.49
C SER A 89 -16.94 -2.92 13.98
N SER A 90 -16.70 -3.99 14.72
CA SER A 90 -16.89 -4.02 16.18
C SER A 90 -15.93 -3.05 16.90
N LEU A 91 -14.67 -2.97 16.48
CA LEU A 91 -13.70 -2.04 17.05
C LEU A 91 -14.05 -0.57 16.80
N LEU A 92 -14.48 -0.24 15.58
CA LEU A 92 -14.92 1.12 15.24
C LEU A 92 -16.17 1.53 16.03
N ALA A 93 -17.09 0.59 16.29
CA ALA A 93 -18.30 0.86 17.06
C ALA A 93 -18.04 1.07 18.56
N ILE A 94 -17.04 0.40 19.12
CA ILE A 94 -16.68 0.52 20.55
C ILE A 94 -15.85 1.78 20.80
N ASN A 95 -15.12 2.29 19.82
CA ASN A 95 -14.30 3.49 19.98
C ASN A 95 -15.18 4.74 19.92
N GLU A 96 -15.42 5.36 21.08
CA GLU A 96 -16.30 6.54 21.21
C GLU A 96 -15.86 7.72 20.35
N GLN A 97 -14.56 7.94 20.20
CA GLN A 97 -14.02 9.02 19.39
C GLN A 97 -14.33 8.83 17.90
N ILE A 98 -14.20 7.60 17.40
CA ILE A 98 -14.48 7.28 15.99
C ILE A 98 -15.99 7.21 15.74
N SER A 99 -16.76 6.62 16.65
CA SER A 99 -18.22 6.48 16.50
C SER A 99 -18.96 7.81 16.51
N SER A 100 -18.39 8.85 17.13
CA SER A 100 -18.93 10.21 17.15
C SER A 100 -18.64 11.02 15.87
N LEU A 101 -17.73 10.54 15.00
CA LEU A 101 -17.35 11.26 13.80
C LEU A 101 -18.43 11.23 12.71
N PRO A 102 -18.61 12.32 11.97
CA PRO A 102 -19.55 12.37 10.85
C PRO A 102 -19.08 11.40 9.73
N GLN A 103 -20.05 10.76 9.07
CA GLN A 103 -19.77 9.93 7.89
C GLN A 103 -19.89 10.74 6.61
N ARG A 104 -18.97 10.53 5.67
CA ARG A 104 -18.99 11.16 4.34
C ARG A 104 -18.73 10.13 3.24
N THR A 105 -19.35 10.33 2.07
CA THR A 105 -19.19 9.43 0.92
C THR A 105 -17.81 9.47 0.30
N ARG A 106 -17.15 10.63 0.33
CA ARG A 106 -15.78 10.81 -0.21
C ARG A 106 -14.82 11.02 0.94
N GLY A 107 -13.69 10.33 0.90
CA GLY A 107 -12.59 10.52 1.83
C GLY A 107 -11.26 10.37 1.13
N ASN A 108 -10.21 10.84 1.79
CA ASN A 108 -8.84 10.64 1.34
C ASN A 108 -8.07 9.75 2.35
N ALA A 109 -6.89 9.31 1.96
CA ALA A 109 -6.04 8.45 2.79
C ALA A 109 -5.67 9.11 4.14
N LYS A 110 -5.63 10.44 4.21
CA LYS A 110 -5.32 11.15 5.46
C LYS A 110 -6.35 10.87 6.56
N HIS A 111 -7.65 10.85 6.23
CA HIS A 111 -8.68 10.52 7.22
C HIS A 111 -8.59 9.07 7.71
N ILE A 112 -8.29 8.13 6.80
CA ILE A 112 -8.08 6.73 7.18
C ILE A 112 -6.85 6.58 8.08
N LEU A 113 -5.75 7.27 7.77
CA LEU A 113 -4.57 7.28 8.63
C LEU A 113 -4.89 7.83 10.03
N SER A 114 -5.65 8.92 10.11
CA SER A 114 -6.07 9.47 11.41
C SER A 114 -6.95 8.49 12.19
N ILE A 115 -7.83 7.74 11.51
CA ILE A 115 -8.62 6.68 12.16
C ILE A 115 -7.71 5.56 12.68
N MET A 116 -6.68 5.15 11.93
CA MET A 116 -5.71 4.15 12.41
C MET A 116 -4.94 4.65 13.63
N GLN A 117 -4.56 5.93 13.66
CA GLN A 117 -3.91 6.56 14.81
C GLN A 117 -4.84 6.58 16.05
N LEU A 118 -6.11 6.92 15.86
CA LEU A 118 -7.10 6.87 16.93
C LEU A 118 -7.32 5.45 17.46
N LEU A 119 -7.31 4.45 16.59
CA LEU A 119 -7.39 3.05 17.02
C LEU A 119 -6.21 2.67 17.93
N ASP A 120 -5.01 3.12 17.60
CA ASP A 120 -3.81 2.87 18.42
C ASP A 120 -3.70 3.81 19.65
N GLY A 121 -4.71 4.66 19.90
CA GLY A 121 -4.72 5.59 21.04
C GLY A 121 -3.75 6.79 20.88
N VAL A 122 -3.31 7.07 19.65
CA VAL A 122 -2.45 8.23 19.39
C VAL A 122 -3.29 9.50 19.34
N PRO A 123 -2.99 10.52 20.16
CA PRO A 123 -3.74 11.77 20.14
C PRO A 123 -3.50 12.51 18.82
N LEU A 124 -4.57 13.02 18.23
CA LEU A 124 -4.52 13.83 17.01
C LEU A 124 -4.43 15.32 17.38
N GLU A 125 -3.62 16.08 16.63
CA GLU A 125 -3.47 17.51 16.82
C GLU A 125 -4.76 18.30 16.53
N SER A 126 -5.60 17.82 15.61
CA SER A 126 -6.89 18.40 15.28
C SER A 126 -7.87 17.29 14.85
N ILE A 127 -9.06 17.31 15.43
CA ILE A 127 -10.16 16.40 15.13
C ILE A 127 -11.27 17.13 14.34
N ASP A 128 -11.26 18.46 14.31
CA ASP A 128 -12.38 19.29 13.85
C ASP A 128 -12.85 19.00 12.41
N ASP A 129 -11.94 18.62 11.52
CA ASP A 129 -12.24 18.26 10.13
C ASP A 129 -12.27 16.75 9.86
N LEU A 130 -12.14 15.93 10.91
CA LEU A 130 -12.08 14.48 10.73
C LEU A 130 -13.48 13.89 10.51
N TYR A 131 -13.57 12.98 9.56
CA TYR A 131 -14.79 12.22 9.26
C TYR A 131 -14.44 10.80 8.83
N VAL A 132 -15.42 9.91 8.91
CA VAL A 132 -15.28 8.52 8.48
C VAL A 132 -15.72 8.39 7.02
N PRO A 133 -14.79 8.11 6.08
CA PRO A 133 -15.16 7.80 4.70
C PRO A 133 -16.01 6.54 4.58
N ALA A 134 -16.95 6.49 3.65
CA ALA A 134 -17.85 5.34 3.48
C ALA A 134 -17.09 4.03 3.18
N ASN A 135 -15.93 4.11 2.54
CA ASN A 135 -15.08 2.95 2.22
C ASN A 135 -14.05 2.59 3.29
N THR A 136 -14.08 3.26 4.45
CA THR A 136 -13.09 3.06 5.53
C THR A 136 -12.97 1.60 5.93
N LEU A 137 -14.08 0.91 6.09
CA LEU A 137 -14.10 -0.48 6.53
C LEU A 137 -13.42 -1.42 5.53
N ASP A 138 -13.64 -1.20 4.23
CA ASP A 138 -13.00 -1.99 3.18
C ASP A 138 -11.49 -1.71 3.11
N VAL A 139 -11.10 -0.43 3.16
CA VAL A 139 -9.70 -0.03 3.14
C VAL A 139 -8.94 -0.53 4.38
N LEU A 140 -9.51 -0.41 5.58
CA LEU A 140 -8.89 -0.94 6.80
C LEU A 140 -8.77 -2.47 6.76
N THR A 141 -9.73 -3.17 6.13
CA THR A 141 -9.65 -4.61 5.92
C THR A 141 -8.47 -4.98 5.03
N ASP A 142 -8.32 -4.30 3.91
CA ASP A 142 -7.20 -4.53 2.99
C ASP A 142 -5.85 -4.16 3.64
N ILE A 143 -5.78 -3.06 4.39
CA ILE A 143 -4.60 -2.66 5.16
C ILE A 143 -4.24 -3.74 6.20
N THR A 144 -5.20 -4.26 6.92
CA THR A 144 -4.98 -5.30 7.92
C THR A 144 -4.34 -6.55 7.31
N ILE A 145 -4.74 -6.92 6.10
CA ILE A 145 -4.23 -8.12 5.44
C ILE A 145 -2.87 -7.86 4.78
N ALA A 146 -2.72 -6.75 4.06
CA ALA A 146 -1.67 -6.58 3.05
C ALA A 146 -0.79 -5.33 3.20
N SER A 147 -1.05 -4.41 4.15
CA SER A 147 -0.20 -3.23 4.31
C SER A 147 1.22 -3.62 4.71
N PRO A 148 2.25 -3.08 4.02
CA PRO A 148 3.65 -3.38 4.33
C PRO A 148 4.02 -3.11 5.80
N ALA A 149 3.59 -1.97 6.35
CA ALA A 149 3.91 -1.61 7.73
C ALA A 149 3.21 -2.51 8.76
N VAL A 150 1.93 -2.83 8.52
CA VAL A 150 1.15 -3.71 9.40
C VAL A 150 1.69 -5.15 9.36
N CYS A 151 2.06 -5.64 8.17
CA CYS A 151 2.68 -6.95 8.02
C CYS A 151 4.05 -7.04 8.70
N ALA A 152 4.90 -6.02 8.52
CA ALA A 152 6.20 -5.95 9.16
C ALA A 152 6.08 -5.88 10.68
N TYR A 153 5.16 -5.06 11.21
CA TYR A 153 4.93 -4.96 12.65
C TYR A 153 4.44 -6.29 13.25
N ARG A 154 3.62 -7.04 12.54
CA ARG A 154 3.15 -8.36 12.99
C ARG A 154 4.31 -9.34 13.23
N GLN A 155 5.39 -9.21 12.44
CA GLN A 155 6.57 -10.05 12.57
C GLN A 155 7.59 -9.54 13.59
N SER A 156 7.90 -8.24 13.54
CA SER A 156 8.99 -7.66 14.33
C SER A 156 8.56 -7.17 15.71
N GLN A 157 7.28 -6.80 15.87
CA GLN A 157 6.75 -6.10 17.04
C GLN A 157 7.48 -4.76 17.35
N ASP A 158 8.23 -4.24 16.36
CA ASP A 158 8.97 -3.00 16.44
C ASP A 158 8.43 -1.97 15.45
N ILE A 159 8.08 -0.79 15.94
CA ILE A 159 7.46 0.28 15.15
C ILE A 159 8.47 0.87 14.14
N GLU A 160 9.70 1.12 14.58
CA GLU A 160 10.68 1.80 13.72
C GLU A 160 11.21 0.87 12.63
N ASP A 161 11.45 -0.39 12.94
CA ASP A 161 11.83 -1.37 11.91
C ASP A 161 10.69 -1.63 10.92
N SER A 162 9.46 -1.67 11.39
CA SER A 162 8.27 -1.78 10.53
C SER A 162 8.14 -0.62 9.56
N LYS A 163 8.36 0.61 10.01
CA LYS A 163 8.38 1.80 9.15
C LYS A 163 9.50 1.76 8.13
N LYS A 164 10.72 1.31 8.51
CA LYS A 164 11.86 1.18 7.57
C LYS A 164 11.54 0.17 6.48
N ILE A 165 11.03 -1.02 6.85
CA ILE A 165 10.64 -2.07 5.91
C ILE A 165 9.53 -1.57 4.98
N ALA A 166 8.49 -0.93 5.53
CA ALA A 166 7.40 -0.38 4.74
C ALA A 166 7.88 0.67 3.73
N LYS A 167 8.74 1.61 4.15
CA LYS A 167 9.34 2.60 3.25
C LYS A 167 10.13 1.95 2.12
N ALA A 168 10.90 0.91 2.42
CA ALA A 168 11.65 0.17 1.41
C ALA A 168 10.71 -0.48 0.37
N ILE A 169 9.66 -1.18 0.82
CA ILE A 169 8.65 -1.81 -0.04
C ILE A 169 7.90 -0.76 -0.87
N VAL A 170 7.39 0.30 -0.25
CA VAL A 170 6.68 1.38 -0.95
C VAL A 170 7.58 2.04 -1.99
N SER A 171 8.88 2.20 -1.72
CA SER A 171 9.84 2.75 -2.67
C SER A 171 10.01 1.85 -3.91
N ILE A 172 9.93 0.53 -3.76
CA ILE A 172 9.99 -0.42 -4.89
C ILE A 172 8.74 -0.30 -5.75
N PHE A 173 7.54 -0.23 -5.14
CA PHE A 173 6.29 -0.07 -5.89
C PHE A 173 6.17 1.30 -6.58
N ASN A 174 6.84 2.32 -6.08
CA ASN A 174 6.90 3.65 -6.70
C ASN A 174 7.88 3.75 -7.87
N LYS A 175 8.66 2.70 -8.16
CA LYS A 175 9.51 2.67 -9.36
C LYS A 175 8.63 2.63 -10.61
N PRO A 176 9.00 3.35 -11.68
CA PRO A 176 8.22 3.38 -12.93
C PRO A 176 7.95 2.00 -13.52
N GLU A 177 8.91 1.10 -13.40
CA GLU A 177 8.85 -0.27 -13.90
C GLU A 177 7.79 -1.07 -13.15
N SER A 178 7.80 -1.00 -11.82
CA SER A 178 6.82 -1.68 -10.97
C SER A 178 5.41 -1.15 -11.19
N ALA A 179 5.28 0.17 -11.28
CA ALA A 179 4.01 0.83 -11.54
C ALA A 179 3.43 0.44 -12.91
N ALA A 180 4.27 0.34 -13.95
CA ALA A 180 3.84 -0.09 -15.27
C ALA A 180 3.35 -1.56 -15.28
N ILE A 181 4.00 -2.44 -14.53
CA ILE A 181 3.58 -3.84 -14.37
C ILE A 181 2.23 -3.91 -13.66
N ILE A 182 2.05 -3.15 -12.58
CA ILE A 182 0.79 -3.09 -11.85
C ILE A 182 -0.35 -2.60 -12.76
N ASP A 183 -0.13 -1.55 -13.54
CA ASP A 183 -1.12 -1.04 -14.50
C ASP A 183 -1.51 -2.08 -15.56
N ILE A 184 -0.57 -2.96 -15.97
CA ILE A 184 -0.86 -4.03 -16.92
C ILE A 184 -1.71 -5.14 -16.30
N ILE A 185 -1.45 -5.48 -15.05
CA ILE A 185 -2.13 -6.58 -14.35
C ILE A 185 -3.56 -6.18 -13.96
N TYR A 186 -3.77 -4.93 -13.53
CA TYR A 186 -5.04 -4.49 -12.93
C TYR A 186 -5.92 -3.62 -13.84
N ASN A 187 -5.49 -3.29 -15.07
CA ASN A 187 -6.27 -2.64 -16.11
C ASN A 187 -6.43 -3.51 -17.36
#